data_f78dbd3b19717d2b2505552adf9598c8
#
_entry.id   f78dbd3b19717d2b2505552adf9598c8
#
_cell.length_a   1.000
_cell.length_b   1.000
_cell.length_c   1.000
_cell.angle_alpha   90.00
_cell.angle_beta   90.00
_cell.angle_gamma   90.00
#
_symmetry.space_group_name_H-M   'P 1'
#
loop_
_entity.id
_entity.type
_entity.pdbx_description
1 polymer ?
#
loop_
_entity_poly.entity_id
_entity_poly.type
_entity_poly.pdbx_seq_one_letter_code
_entity_poly.pdbx_strand_id
1 'polypeptide(L)'
;HRKKSVLPILVSGLCFAMLLALGFRAAAERYTTVYTPNGTAVTGAILDEMSAKEIAEANDYQEKNFPYAYKIREPTRRYNCHSYAWYSQSPGNTIWIGFQEIYQDEYKKYWEDGSYVAITTVTGDINAIPYAAPAGAKVFYNNDDHSAIKEGTHTFVSKWGQMGLYEHFPDDCPYISDSVTYYKRNK
;
A
#
# COMPACT_ATOMS: atom_id res chain seq x y z
N HIS A 1 -9.23 -27.31 17.91
CA HIS A 1 -9.32 -25.91 18.36
C HIS A 1 -8.02 -25.52 19.06
N ARG A 2 -7.09 -24.92 18.37
CA ARG A 2 -5.91 -24.24 18.95
C ARG A 2 -6.24 -22.76 19.04
N LYS A 3 -6.44 -22.25 20.24
CA LYS A 3 -6.49 -20.81 20.51
C LYS A 3 -5.09 -20.24 20.25
N LYS A 4 -4.92 -19.47 19.18
CA LYS A 4 -3.75 -18.60 19.02
C LYS A 4 -3.92 -17.43 19.99
N SER A 5 -3.06 -17.36 21.01
CA SER A 5 -2.96 -16.19 21.87
C SER A 5 -2.38 -15.03 21.04
N VAL A 6 -3.20 -14.05 20.76
CA VAL A 6 -2.80 -12.82 20.09
C VAL A 6 -2.20 -11.90 21.16
N LEU A 7 -0.89 -11.76 21.15
CA LEU A 7 -0.21 -10.68 21.85
C LEU A 7 -0.39 -9.41 21.02
N PRO A 8 -0.93 -8.31 21.54
CA PRO A 8 -1.05 -7.08 20.78
C PRO A 8 0.33 -6.44 20.64
N ILE A 9 1.01 -6.69 19.54
CA ILE A 9 2.19 -5.92 19.17
C ILE A 9 1.68 -4.74 18.35
N LEU A 10 1.93 -3.53 18.86
CA LEU A 10 1.72 -2.26 18.16
C LEU A 10 2.44 -2.28 16.78
N VAL A 11 1.70 -2.48 15.71
CA VAL A 11 2.22 -2.71 14.36
C VAL A 11 2.16 -1.45 13.48
N SER A 12 1.78 -0.29 14.03
CA SER A 12 1.91 0.99 13.31
C SER A 12 3.37 1.35 12.95
N GLY A 13 4.33 0.54 13.40
CA GLY A 13 5.76 0.70 13.12
C GLY A 13 6.34 -0.26 12.08
N LEU A 14 5.60 -1.23 11.50
CA LEU A 14 6.23 -2.28 10.70
C LEU A 14 6.75 -1.77 9.34
N CYS A 15 6.06 -0.87 8.67
CA CYS A 15 6.60 -0.23 7.47
C CYS A 15 7.84 0.62 7.81
N PHE A 16 7.82 1.31 8.93
CA PHE A 16 8.96 2.11 9.41
C PHE A 16 10.06 1.23 10.02
N ALA A 17 9.71 0.17 10.74
CA ALA A 17 10.67 -0.77 11.33
C ALA A 17 11.36 -1.66 10.28
N MET A 18 10.69 -2.04 9.19
CA MET A 18 11.33 -2.70 8.05
C MET A 18 12.30 -1.76 7.33
N LEU A 19 11.97 -0.47 7.22
CA LEU A 19 12.89 0.55 6.71
C LEU A 19 14.15 0.65 7.58
N LEU A 20 14.04 0.54 8.91
CA LEU A 20 15.17 0.61 9.85
C LEU A 20 15.97 -0.70 9.92
N ALA A 21 15.35 -1.86 9.83
CA ALA A 21 16.03 -3.16 9.90
C ALA A 21 16.89 -3.46 8.66
N LEU A 22 16.59 -2.84 7.51
CA LEU A 22 17.34 -2.97 6.26
C LEU A 22 18.43 -1.88 6.08
N GLY A 23 18.81 -1.17 7.15
CA GLY A 23 19.92 -0.21 7.12
C GLY A 23 19.65 1.01 6.25
N PHE A 24 18.47 1.62 6.40
CA PHE A 24 18.06 2.81 5.67
C PHE A 24 19.07 3.96 5.87
N ARG A 25 19.91 4.21 4.87
CA ARG A 25 20.57 5.52 4.74
C ARG A 25 19.50 6.47 4.23
N ALA A 26 19.28 7.57 4.94
CA ALA A 26 18.44 8.66 4.47
C ALA A 26 18.90 9.05 3.07
N ALA A 27 18.17 8.61 2.05
CA ALA A 27 18.41 9.05 0.68
C ALA A 27 18.15 10.55 0.62
N ALA A 28 18.82 11.26 -0.25
CA ALA A 28 18.55 12.67 -0.48
C ALA A 28 17.11 12.80 -0.99
N GLU A 29 16.21 13.21 -0.10
CA GLU A 29 14.79 13.34 -0.40
C GLU A 29 14.58 14.59 -1.25
N ARG A 30 13.90 14.41 -2.36
CA ARG A 30 13.39 15.52 -3.15
C ARG A 30 11.88 15.44 -3.12
N TYR A 31 11.24 16.53 -2.73
CA TYR A 31 9.78 16.63 -2.78
C TYR A 31 9.33 17.18 -4.14
N THR A 32 8.17 16.72 -4.54
CA THR A 32 7.50 17.16 -5.77
C THR A 32 6.01 17.23 -5.54
N THR A 33 5.29 17.86 -6.44
CA THR A 33 3.83 17.93 -6.39
C THR A 33 3.24 17.10 -7.51
N VAL A 34 2.31 16.23 -7.15
CA VAL A 34 1.40 15.56 -8.07
C VAL A 34 -0.02 16.01 -7.77
N TYR A 35 -0.98 15.64 -8.59
CA TYR A 35 -2.35 16.13 -8.44
C TYR A 35 -3.34 14.98 -8.41
N THR A 36 -4.38 15.15 -7.61
CA THR A 36 -5.56 14.30 -7.68
C THR A 36 -6.27 14.52 -9.02
N PRO A 37 -7.18 13.65 -9.42
CA PRO A 37 -8.00 13.87 -10.62
C PRO A 37 -8.80 15.17 -10.61
N ASN A 38 -9.19 15.72 -9.43
CA ASN A 38 -9.88 16.99 -9.30
C ASN A 38 -8.93 18.20 -9.18
N GLY A 39 -7.61 17.97 -9.27
CA GLY A 39 -6.61 19.05 -9.30
C GLY A 39 -6.08 19.47 -7.94
N THR A 40 -6.39 18.76 -6.86
CA THR A 40 -5.80 19.05 -5.54
C THR A 40 -4.34 18.63 -5.51
N ALA A 41 -3.47 19.52 -5.03
CA ALA A 41 -2.05 19.28 -4.91
C ALA A 41 -1.73 18.27 -3.81
N VAL A 42 -0.95 17.24 -4.15
CA VAL A 42 -0.47 16.17 -3.28
C VAL A 42 1.05 16.19 -3.25
N THR A 43 1.62 16.26 -2.06
CA THR A 43 3.08 16.21 -1.90
C THR A 43 3.57 14.77 -2.03
N GLY A 44 4.49 14.55 -2.95
CA GLY A 44 5.19 13.28 -3.14
C GLY A 44 6.69 13.43 -2.90
N ALA A 45 7.36 12.33 -2.57
CA ALA A 45 8.80 12.26 -2.44
C ALA A 45 9.41 11.45 -3.59
N ILE A 46 10.58 11.85 -4.06
CA ILE A 46 11.42 11.10 -4.99
C ILE A 46 12.59 10.54 -4.19
N LEU A 47 12.66 9.22 -4.10
CA LEU A 47 13.66 8.50 -3.32
C LEU A 47 14.68 7.81 -4.23
N ASP A 48 15.90 7.64 -3.73
CA ASP A 48 16.91 6.84 -4.43
C ASP A 48 16.51 5.36 -4.47
N GLU A 49 16.98 4.65 -5.49
CA GLU A 49 16.66 3.23 -5.67
C GLU A 49 17.38 2.37 -4.64
N MET A 50 16.81 1.19 -4.40
CA MET A 50 17.39 0.14 -3.57
C MET A 50 18.64 -0.45 -4.24
N SER A 51 19.60 -0.88 -3.42
CA SER A 51 20.70 -1.70 -3.89
C SER A 51 20.23 -3.11 -4.25
N ALA A 52 21.01 -3.82 -5.05
CA ALA A 52 20.73 -5.22 -5.40
C ALA A 52 20.62 -6.14 -4.16
N LYS A 53 21.40 -5.83 -3.11
CA LYS A 53 21.33 -6.56 -1.83
C LYS A 53 20.00 -6.34 -1.13
N GLU A 54 19.53 -5.09 -1.01
CA GLU A 54 18.24 -4.78 -0.39
C GLU A 54 17.07 -5.41 -1.17
N ILE A 55 17.15 -5.45 -2.50
CA ILE A 55 16.15 -6.12 -3.35
C ILE A 55 16.13 -7.63 -3.08
N ALA A 56 17.28 -8.27 -2.98
CA ALA A 56 17.39 -9.71 -2.67
C ALA A 56 16.80 -10.02 -1.28
N GLU A 57 17.14 -9.23 -0.25
CA GLU A 57 16.62 -9.39 1.11
C GLU A 57 15.10 -9.22 1.18
N ALA A 58 14.53 -8.27 0.42
CA ALA A 58 13.09 -8.05 0.32
C ALA A 58 12.39 -9.25 -0.35
N ASN A 59 12.98 -9.84 -1.40
CA ASN A 59 12.46 -11.03 -2.05
C ASN A 59 12.50 -12.24 -1.11
N ASP A 60 13.62 -12.49 -0.44
CA ASP A 60 13.75 -13.58 0.53
C ASP A 60 12.71 -13.47 1.66
N TYR A 61 12.49 -12.27 2.15
CA TYR A 61 11.46 -12.02 3.17
C TYR A 61 10.06 -12.35 2.68
N GLN A 62 9.68 -11.91 1.49
CA GLN A 62 8.37 -12.21 0.91
C GLN A 62 8.19 -13.72 0.69
N GLU A 63 9.15 -14.40 0.07
CA GLU A 63 9.08 -15.83 -0.19
C GLU A 63 8.93 -16.66 1.10
N LYS A 64 9.59 -16.23 2.16
CA LYS A 64 9.53 -16.91 3.47
C LYS A 64 8.22 -16.67 4.21
N ASN A 65 7.69 -15.45 4.20
CA ASN A 65 6.58 -15.05 5.07
C ASN A 65 5.23 -15.00 4.35
N PHE A 66 5.22 -14.78 3.03
CA PHE A 66 4.02 -14.64 2.20
C PHE A 66 4.17 -15.45 0.90
N PRO A 67 4.33 -16.78 0.98
CA PRO A 67 4.63 -17.63 -0.17
C PRO A 67 3.48 -17.72 -1.19
N TYR A 68 2.26 -17.35 -0.80
CA TYR A 68 1.09 -17.38 -1.68
C TYR A 68 0.85 -16.06 -2.42
N ALA A 69 1.55 -14.99 -2.05
CA ALA A 69 1.48 -13.72 -2.79
C ALA A 69 2.26 -13.84 -4.11
N TYR A 70 1.59 -13.52 -5.21
CA TYR A 70 2.20 -13.58 -6.53
C TYR A 70 2.90 -12.26 -6.88
N LYS A 71 4.21 -12.32 -7.08
CA LYS A 71 5.02 -11.15 -7.39
C LYS A 71 4.80 -10.71 -8.84
N ILE A 72 4.32 -9.47 -9.01
CA ILE A 72 4.09 -8.82 -10.32
C ILE A 72 5.30 -7.98 -10.72
N ARG A 73 5.93 -7.26 -9.74
CA ARG A 73 7.12 -6.43 -9.96
C ARG A 73 8.10 -6.56 -8.82
N GLU A 74 9.36 -6.37 -9.14
CA GLU A 74 10.46 -6.42 -8.17
C GLU A 74 10.35 -5.33 -7.10
N PRO A 75 10.98 -5.56 -5.93
CA PRO A 75 11.12 -4.53 -4.90
C PRO A 75 11.75 -3.24 -5.44
N THR A 76 11.23 -2.11 -5.02
CA THR A 76 11.76 -0.78 -5.31
C THR A 76 11.27 0.20 -4.27
N ARG A 77 12.09 1.19 -3.90
CA ARG A 77 11.62 2.29 -3.05
C ARG A 77 11.14 3.51 -3.81
N ARG A 78 11.02 3.41 -5.13
CA ARG A 78 10.60 4.54 -5.97
C ARG A 78 9.16 4.94 -5.77
N TYR A 79 8.27 4.01 -5.42
CA TYR A 79 6.86 4.28 -5.12
C TYR A 79 6.33 3.32 -4.07
N ASN A 80 5.23 3.68 -3.42
CA ASN A 80 4.59 2.89 -2.35
C ASN A 80 3.14 2.50 -2.69
N CYS A 81 2.46 1.87 -1.73
CA CYS A 81 1.07 1.43 -1.84
C CYS A 81 0.10 2.58 -2.18
N HIS A 82 0.25 3.73 -1.52
CA HIS A 82 -0.62 4.87 -1.76
C HIS A 82 -0.42 5.46 -3.16
N SER A 83 0.81 5.62 -3.58
CA SER A 83 1.11 6.09 -4.93
C SER A 83 0.59 5.13 -5.99
N TYR A 84 0.79 3.81 -5.80
CA TYR A 84 0.27 2.82 -6.72
C TYR A 84 -1.26 2.83 -6.80
N ALA A 85 -1.92 2.83 -5.65
CA ALA A 85 -3.38 2.77 -5.62
C ALA A 85 -4.03 4.06 -6.13
N TRP A 86 -3.57 5.23 -5.71
CA TRP A 86 -4.29 6.50 -5.91
C TRP A 86 -3.76 7.34 -7.07
N TYR A 87 -2.43 7.31 -7.31
CA TYR A 87 -1.80 8.18 -8.29
C TYR A 87 -1.53 7.48 -9.62
N SER A 88 -0.67 6.45 -9.65
CA SER A 88 -0.25 5.85 -10.91
C SER A 88 0.15 4.38 -10.78
N GLN A 89 -0.44 3.52 -11.62
CA GLN A 89 -0.08 2.11 -11.79
C GLN A 89 1.02 1.89 -12.84
N SER A 90 1.54 2.96 -13.44
CA SER A 90 2.62 2.89 -14.44
C SER A 90 3.88 2.20 -13.87
N PRO A 91 4.55 1.34 -14.65
CA PRO A 91 5.88 0.84 -14.28
C PRO A 91 6.93 1.94 -14.07
N GLY A 92 6.74 3.10 -14.70
CA GLY A 92 7.60 4.27 -14.55
C GLY A 92 7.25 5.18 -13.36
N ASN A 93 6.34 4.77 -12.47
CA ASN A 93 6.02 5.55 -11.28
C ASN A 93 7.25 5.68 -10.37
N THR A 94 7.59 6.92 -10.01
CA THR A 94 8.74 7.24 -9.16
C THR A 94 8.36 8.12 -7.98
N ILE A 95 7.08 8.13 -7.61
CA ILE A 95 6.54 8.99 -6.56
C ILE A 95 6.17 8.16 -5.34
N TRP A 96 6.69 8.54 -4.18
CA TRP A 96 6.26 8.03 -2.89
C TRP A 96 5.28 9.02 -2.27
N ILE A 97 4.07 8.61 -1.91
CA ILE A 97 3.06 9.45 -1.25
C ILE A 97 2.98 9.05 0.22
N GLY A 98 2.97 10.04 1.13
CA GLY A 98 2.93 9.78 2.58
C GLY A 98 4.32 9.55 3.18
N PHE A 99 5.38 10.11 2.57
CA PHE A 99 6.73 10.02 3.10
C PHE A 99 6.93 11.09 4.19
N GLN A 100 7.47 10.69 5.33
CA GLN A 100 7.58 11.46 6.57
C GLN A 100 6.24 11.82 7.24
N GLU A 101 6.29 11.98 8.56
CA GLU A 101 5.13 12.24 9.40
C GLU A 101 4.32 13.46 8.96
N ILE A 102 4.99 14.54 8.55
CA ILE A 102 4.32 15.78 8.12
C ILE A 102 3.48 15.59 6.85
N TYR A 103 3.78 14.59 6.02
CA TYR A 103 3.10 14.30 4.76
C TYR A 103 2.36 12.95 4.77
N GLN A 104 2.28 12.28 5.93
CA GLN A 104 1.74 10.92 6.03
C GLN A 104 0.31 10.81 5.48
N ASP A 105 -0.50 11.85 5.58
CA ASP A 105 -1.92 11.85 5.19
C ASP A 105 -2.19 12.42 3.78
N GLU A 106 -1.15 12.72 2.99
CA GLU A 106 -1.31 13.31 1.64
C GLU A 106 -2.19 12.47 0.70
N TYR A 107 -2.18 11.15 0.83
CA TYR A 107 -3.04 10.27 0.04
C TYR A 107 -4.54 10.43 0.33
N LYS A 108 -4.93 10.93 1.51
CA LYS A 108 -6.34 11.15 1.86
C LYS A 108 -7.01 12.19 0.96
N LYS A 109 -6.25 13.12 0.40
CA LYS A 109 -6.73 14.14 -0.53
C LYS A 109 -7.46 13.54 -1.74
N TYR A 110 -7.14 12.30 -2.15
CA TYR A 110 -7.80 11.63 -3.27
C TYR A 110 -9.29 11.36 -3.04
N TRP A 111 -9.73 11.19 -1.80
CA TRP A 111 -11.16 11.08 -1.49
C TRP A 111 -11.73 12.31 -0.79
N GLU A 112 -10.93 13.08 -0.07
CA GLU A 112 -11.37 14.30 0.59
C GLU A 112 -11.78 15.40 -0.40
N ASP A 113 -11.14 15.47 -1.58
CA ASP A 113 -11.51 16.39 -2.64
C ASP A 113 -12.64 15.88 -3.55
N GLY A 114 -13.17 14.71 -3.25
CA GLY A 114 -14.22 14.09 -4.03
C GLY A 114 -13.77 13.43 -5.34
N SER A 115 -12.45 13.29 -5.60
CA SER A 115 -11.95 12.56 -6.76
C SER A 115 -12.38 11.09 -6.73
N TYR A 116 -12.43 10.50 -5.54
CA TYR A 116 -12.94 9.17 -5.28
C TYR A 116 -13.99 9.21 -4.19
N VAL A 117 -15.00 8.36 -4.31
CA VAL A 117 -16.09 8.23 -3.34
C VAL A 117 -16.16 6.81 -2.81
N ALA A 118 -16.43 6.68 -1.51
CA ALA A 118 -16.60 5.38 -0.88
C ALA A 118 -17.80 4.64 -1.46
N ILE A 119 -17.63 3.36 -1.74
CA ILE A 119 -18.69 2.45 -2.17
C ILE A 119 -19.27 1.74 -0.95
N THR A 120 -18.39 1.12 -0.15
CA THR A 120 -18.74 0.30 1.01
C THR A 120 -17.52 0.07 1.89
N THR A 121 -17.77 -0.24 3.15
CA THR A 121 -16.77 -0.70 4.11
C THR A 121 -17.10 -2.11 4.55
N VAL A 122 -16.10 -2.98 4.59
CA VAL A 122 -16.18 -4.32 5.15
C VAL A 122 -15.40 -4.33 6.45
N THR A 123 -16.01 -4.90 7.51
CA THR A 123 -15.38 -5.04 8.83
C THR A 123 -15.49 -6.49 9.28
N GLY A 124 -14.44 -7.00 9.90
CA GLY A 124 -14.31 -8.39 10.35
C GLY A 124 -13.53 -9.23 9.34
N ASP A 125 -14.19 -10.04 8.51
CA ASP A 125 -13.50 -10.83 7.48
C ASP A 125 -13.29 -10.01 6.21
N ILE A 126 -12.11 -9.43 6.08
CA ILE A 126 -11.75 -8.61 4.91
C ILE A 126 -11.56 -9.43 3.63
N ASN A 127 -11.44 -10.78 3.71
CA ASN A 127 -11.46 -11.66 2.54
C ASN A 127 -12.86 -11.79 1.92
N ALA A 128 -13.89 -11.43 2.65
CA ALA A 128 -15.25 -11.35 2.13
C ALA A 128 -15.43 -10.13 1.22
N ILE A 129 -14.80 -10.15 0.04
CA ILE A 129 -14.85 -9.03 -0.92
C ILE A 129 -16.28 -8.80 -1.40
N PRO A 130 -16.86 -7.60 -1.22
CA PRO A 130 -18.24 -7.35 -1.57
C PRO A 130 -18.46 -7.36 -3.09
N TYR A 131 -19.54 -7.97 -3.53
CA TYR A 131 -19.93 -8.02 -4.94
C TYR A 131 -20.11 -6.61 -5.56
N ALA A 132 -20.52 -5.64 -4.75
CA ALA A 132 -20.70 -4.25 -5.18
C ALA A 132 -19.39 -3.52 -5.52
N ALA A 133 -18.23 -4.01 -5.09
CA ALA A 133 -16.94 -3.41 -5.40
C ALA A 133 -16.46 -3.92 -6.77
N PRO A 134 -16.40 -3.08 -7.83
CA PRO A 134 -15.94 -3.49 -9.15
C PRO A 134 -14.43 -3.76 -9.16
N ALA A 135 -13.96 -4.52 -10.16
CA ALA A 135 -12.54 -4.59 -10.44
C ALA A 135 -11.97 -3.16 -10.66
N GLY A 136 -10.77 -2.90 -10.19
CA GLY A 136 -10.15 -1.58 -10.20
C GLY A 136 -10.59 -0.64 -9.07
N ALA A 137 -11.54 -1.05 -8.20
CA ALA A 137 -11.86 -0.29 -7.01
C ALA A 137 -10.61 -0.08 -6.16
N LYS A 138 -10.40 1.16 -5.66
CA LYS A 138 -9.35 1.46 -4.71
C LYS A 138 -9.75 0.94 -3.34
N VAL A 139 -8.79 0.47 -2.57
CA VAL A 139 -9.02 -0.12 -1.25
C VAL A 139 -8.11 0.57 -0.25
N PHE A 140 -8.67 0.98 0.87
CA PHE A 140 -7.92 1.51 2.00
C PHE A 140 -8.12 0.61 3.23
N TYR A 141 -7.03 0.26 3.90
CA TYR A 141 -7.02 -0.54 5.12
C TYR A 141 -7.21 0.38 6.31
N ASN A 142 -8.39 0.35 6.94
CA ASN A 142 -8.80 1.36 7.93
C ASN A 142 -8.00 1.30 9.25
N ASN A 143 -7.41 0.15 9.58
CA ASN A 143 -6.64 -0.05 10.80
C ASN A 143 -5.13 -0.11 10.56
N ASP A 144 -4.67 0.11 9.33
CA ASP A 144 -3.25 0.14 8.98
C ASP A 144 -3.02 1.13 7.83
N ASP A 145 -1.79 1.61 7.71
CA ASP A 145 -1.38 2.58 6.68
C ASP A 145 -1.11 1.88 5.34
N HIS A 146 -2.18 1.39 4.70
CA HIS A 146 -2.07 0.63 3.47
C HIS A 146 -3.19 0.89 2.47
N SER A 147 -2.83 0.86 1.19
CA SER A 147 -3.77 0.95 0.07
C SER A 147 -3.51 -0.15 -0.96
N ALA A 148 -4.58 -0.62 -1.58
CA ALA A 148 -4.57 -1.64 -2.61
C ALA A 148 -5.53 -1.30 -3.75
N ILE A 149 -5.54 -2.13 -4.78
CA ILE A 149 -6.54 -2.14 -5.84
C ILE A 149 -7.17 -3.53 -5.87
N LYS A 150 -8.51 -3.59 -5.89
CA LYS A 150 -9.23 -4.84 -6.14
C LYS A 150 -8.94 -5.29 -7.56
N GLU A 151 -8.35 -6.46 -7.72
CA GLU A 151 -8.06 -7.04 -9.03
C GLU A 151 -9.17 -8.01 -9.45
N GLY A 152 -9.12 -9.22 -9.01
CA GLY A 152 -10.10 -10.25 -9.36
C GLY A 152 -11.29 -10.30 -8.41
N THR A 153 -11.90 -11.48 -8.33
CA THR A 153 -13.04 -11.75 -7.44
C THR A 153 -12.58 -11.85 -5.98
N HIS A 154 -11.36 -12.35 -5.75
CA HIS A 154 -10.85 -12.69 -4.43
C HIS A 154 -9.50 -12.07 -4.09
N THR A 155 -8.91 -11.27 -5.00
CA THR A 155 -7.55 -10.76 -4.84
C THR A 155 -7.46 -9.25 -4.93
N PHE A 156 -6.44 -8.73 -4.26
CA PHE A 156 -5.96 -7.36 -4.36
C PHE A 156 -4.60 -7.34 -5.04
N VAL A 157 -4.28 -6.22 -5.65
CA VAL A 157 -2.92 -5.88 -6.07
C VAL A 157 -2.46 -4.69 -5.24
N SER A 158 -1.33 -4.84 -4.57
CA SER A 158 -0.75 -3.76 -3.78
C SER A 158 0.79 -3.78 -3.77
N LYS A 159 1.35 -2.59 -3.63
CA LYS A 159 2.77 -2.36 -3.40
C LYS A 159 3.04 -2.40 -1.90
N TRP A 160 4.00 -3.19 -1.44
CA TRP A 160 4.29 -3.35 -0.01
C TRP A 160 5.47 -2.48 0.41
N GLY A 161 5.20 -1.20 0.65
CA GLY A 161 6.24 -0.23 0.98
C GLY A 161 7.37 -0.24 -0.06
N GLN A 162 8.60 -0.56 0.35
CA GLN A 162 9.75 -0.73 -0.56
C GLN A 162 9.86 -2.15 -1.15
N MET A 163 9.04 -3.11 -0.73
CA MET A 163 9.00 -4.45 -1.31
C MET A 163 8.40 -4.43 -2.72
N GLY A 164 8.09 -5.58 -3.30
CA GLY A 164 7.52 -5.69 -4.64
C GLY A 164 6.06 -5.23 -4.75
N LEU A 165 5.54 -5.36 -5.94
CA LEU A 165 4.12 -5.29 -6.25
C LEU A 165 3.59 -6.72 -6.32
N TYR A 166 2.53 -7.01 -5.56
CA TYR A 166 2.00 -8.37 -5.42
C TYR A 166 0.49 -8.43 -5.67
N GLU A 167 0.04 -9.53 -6.28
CA GLU A 167 -1.34 -9.98 -6.19
C GLU A 167 -1.45 -10.94 -5.01
N HIS A 168 -2.44 -10.72 -4.14
CA HIS A 168 -2.59 -11.45 -2.88
C HIS A 168 -4.04 -11.46 -2.40
N PHE A 169 -4.38 -12.36 -1.47
CA PHE A 169 -5.64 -12.27 -0.72
C PHE A 169 -5.59 -11.07 0.23
N PRO A 170 -6.74 -10.45 0.55
CA PRO A 170 -6.77 -9.23 1.37
C PRO A 170 -5.95 -9.28 2.67
N ASP A 171 -5.94 -10.40 3.37
CA ASP A 171 -5.21 -10.60 4.62
C ASP A 171 -3.83 -11.30 4.46
N ASP A 172 -3.47 -11.74 3.24
CA ASP A 172 -2.18 -12.37 2.97
C ASP A 172 -1.14 -11.31 2.53
N CYS A 173 -0.89 -10.35 3.41
CA CYS A 173 0.07 -9.28 3.22
C CYS A 173 0.64 -8.83 4.57
N PRO A 174 1.73 -8.02 4.59
CA PRO A 174 2.33 -7.55 5.85
C PRO A 174 1.46 -6.59 6.66
N TYR A 175 0.36 -6.11 6.12
CA TYR A 175 -0.51 -5.11 6.75
C TYR A 175 -1.69 -5.78 7.44
N ILE A 176 -1.99 -5.33 8.66
CA ILE A 176 -3.02 -5.96 9.52
C ILE A 176 -4.19 -5.00 9.67
N SER A 177 -5.33 -5.39 9.12
CA SER A 177 -6.59 -4.67 9.31
C SER A 177 -7.74 -5.66 9.37
N ASP A 178 -8.73 -5.36 10.20
CA ASP A 178 -10.02 -6.03 10.21
C ASP A 178 -11.11 -5.21 9.51
N SER A 179 -10.71 -4.11 8.85
CA SER A 179 -11.64 -3.23 8.14
C SER A 179 -11.00 -2.62 6.91
N VAL A 180 -11.71 -2.67 5.79
CA VAL A 180 -11.30 -2.05 4.53
C VAL A 180 -12.44 -1.27 3.92
N THR A 181 -12.13 -0.12 3.32
CA THR A 181 -13.09 0.70 2.57
C THR A 181 -12.75 0.68 1.09
N TYR A 182 -13.77 0.43 0.27
CA TYR A 182 -13.68 0.43 -1.18
C TYR A 182 -14.13 1.76 -1.75
N TYR A 183 -13.40 2.24 -2.75
CA TYR A 183 -13.66 3.53 -3.41
C TYR A 183 -13.73 3.35 -4.92
N LYS A 184 -14.55 4.17 -5.58
CA LYS A 184 -14.59 4.31 -7.03
C LYS A 184 -14.31 5.75 -7.44
N ARG A 185 -13.86 5.92 -8.69
CA ARG A 185 -13.71 7.24 -9.30
C ARG A 185 -15.08 7.94 -9.31
N ASN A 186 -15.11 9.16 -8.81
CA ASN A 186 -16.26 10.04 -8.96
C ASN A 186 -16.21 10.68 -10.38
N LYS A 187 -17.28 10.49 -11.16
CA LYS A 187 -17.36 10.98 -12.54
C LYS A 187 -17.94 12.38 -12.57
#